data_0052f6becff5d2aa61f2a9cb2df5e968
#
_entry.id   0052f6becff5d2aa61f2a9cb2df5e968
#
_cell.length_a   1.000
_cell.length_b   1.000
_cell.length_c   1.000
_cell.angle_alpha   90.00
_cell.angle_beta   90.00
_cell.angle_gamma   90.00
#
_symmetry.space_group_name_H-M   'P 1'
#
loop_
_entity.id
_entity.type
_entity.pdbx_description
1 polymer ?
#
loop_
_entity_poly.entity_id
_entity_poly.type
_entity_poly.pdbx_seq_one_letter_code
_entity_poly.pdbx_strand_id
1 'polypeptide(L)'
;MRILLDTNILIDYLTEREPFCRAAQRIISGCKNRDYDGVVAAHSIVDMFFILRKHFTNSERRKLLLAFFEILQVEAVDREKLQAALENEMFADFEDGLQVEGARAMNVDFIITRNPKDYALSDVKILSPEQFVEKFNE
;
A
#
# COMPACT_ATOMS: atom_id res chain seq x y z
N MET A 1 11.11 -2.47 11.48
CA MET A 1 9.81 -3.01 11.05
C MET A 1 9.51 -2.53 9.64
N ARG A 2 8.94 -3.39 8.84
CA ARG A 2 8.62 -3.11 7.44
C ARG A 2 7.14 -3.37 7.18
N ILE A 3 6.47 -2.43 6.51
CA ILE A 3 5.03 -2.50 6.23
C ILE A 3 4.78 -2.26 4.74
N LEU A 4 3.83 -3.00 4.18
CA LEU A 4 3.35 -2.75 2.81
C LEU A 4 2.04 -1.98 2.90
N LEU A 5 1.98 -0.87 2.16
CA LEU A 5 0.80 -0.01 2.13
C LEU A 5 -0.06 -0.36 0.91
N ASP A 6 -1.31 -0.71 1.16
CA ASP A 6 -2.28 -0.93 0.09
C ASP A 6 -2.57 0.40 -0.62
N THR A 7 -2.98 0.32 -1.86
CA THR A 7 -3.26 1.47 -2.72
C THR A 7 -4.19 2.49 -2.06
N ASN A 8 -5.24 2.01 -1.37
CA ASN A 8 -6.24 2.89 -0.76
C ASN A 8 -5.65 3.81 0.32
N ILE A 9 -4.60 3.37 1.02
CA ILE A 9 -3.95 4.19 2.05
C ILE A 9 -3.30 5.42 1.43
N LEU A 10 -2.59 5.22 0.32
CA LEU A 10 -1.88 6.29 -0.36
C LEU A 10 -2.84 7.27 -1.04
N ILE A 11 -3.94 6.74 -1.59
CA ILE A 11 -4.98 7.58 -2.19
C ILE A 11 -5.66 8.44 -1.12
N ASP A 12 -6.00 7.85 0.03
CA ASP A 12 -6.61 8.60 1.13
C ASP A 12 -5.69 9.72 1.63
N TYR A 13 -4.39 9.45 1.67
CA TYR A 13 -3.39 10.45 2.03
C TYR A 13 -3.37 11.61 1.03
N LEU A 14 -3.31 11.30 -0.28
CA LEU A 14 -3.18 12.32 -1.31
C LEU A 14 -4.46 13.14 -1.49
N THR A 15 -5.63 12.51 -1.35
CA THR A 15 -6.93 13.18 -1.54
C THR A 15 -7.51 13.76 -0.26
N GLU A 16 -6.80 13.60 0.86
CA GLU A 16 -7.25 14.04 2.19
C GLU A 16 -8.65 13.54 2.53
N ARG A 17 -8.92 12.27 2.18
CA ARG A 17 -10.24 11.68 2.32
C ARG A 17 -10.63 11.43 3.78
N GLU A 18 -11.69 12.09 4.24
CA GLU A 18 -12.24 11.87 5.57
C GLU A 18 -13.10 10.61 5.60
N PRO A 19 -13.10 9.86 6.69
CA PRO A 19 -12.32 10.04 7.94
C PRO A 19 -10.96 9.34 7.91
N PHE A 20 -10.50 8.87 6.75
CA PHE A 20 -9.37 7.96 6.61
C PHE A 20 -8.01 8.66 6.54
N CYS A 21 -7.99 9.91 6.12
CA CYS A 21 -6.74 10.61 5.83
C CYS A 21 -5.85 10.81 7.05
N ARG A 22 -6.44 10.95 8.24
CA ARG A 22 -5.65 11.22 9.45
C ARG A 22 -4.72 10.05 9.78
N ALA A 23 -5.24 8.82 9.78
CA ALA A 23 -4.42 7.64 10.01
C ALA A 23 -3.37 7.47 8.90
N ALA A 24 -3.77 7.69 7.64
CA ALA A 24 -2.85 7.63 6.50
C ALA A 24 -1.70 8.64 6.66
N GLN A 25 -2.01 9.87 7.07
CA GLN A 25 -0.99 10.91 7.31
C GLN A 25 0.01 10.49 8.37
N ARG A 26 -0.46 9.90 9.46
CA ARG A 26 0.44 9.42 10.53
C ARG A 26 1.37 8.32 10.04
N ILE A 27 0.84 7.37 9.26
CA ILE A 27 1.62 6.28 8.72
C ILE A 27 2.69 6.82 7.75
N ILE A 28 2.31 7.72 6.86
CA ILE A 28 3.24 8.32 5.91
C ILE A 28 4.31 9.14 6.65
N SER A 29 3.93 9.87 7.68
CA SER A 29 4.91 10.61 8.53
C SER A 29 5.93 9.67 9.14
N GLY A 30 5.50 8.51 9.64
CA GLY A 30 6.39 7.50 10.18
C GLY A 30 7.36 6.96 9.14
N CYS A 31 6.90 6.78 7.90
CA CYS A 31 7.76 6.38 6.80
C CYS A 31 8.81 7.47 6.48
N LYS A 32 8.38 8.73 6.45
CA LYS A 32 9.29 9.87 6.22
C LYS A 32 10.36 9.96 7.28
N ASN A 33 9.98 9.74 8.53
CA ASN A 33 10.87 9.84 9.69
C ASN A 33 11.72 8.58 9.88
N ARG A 34 11.51 7.55 9.05
CA ARG A 34 12.21 6.27 9.16
C ARG A 34 11.94 5.53 10.48
N ASP A 35 10.76 5.77 11.06
CA ASP A 35 10.31 5.01 12.22
C ASP A 35 10.07 3.55 11.85
N TYR A 36 9.67 3.32 10.59
CA TYR A 36 9.53 2.01 9.97
C TYR A 36 9.72 2.15 8.46
N ASP A 37 10.00 1.03 7.79
CA ASP A 37 10.18 1.01 6.34
C ASP A 37 8.85 0.79 5.64
N GLY A 38 8.42 1.76 4.84
CA GLY A 38 7.23 1.65 4.03
C GLY A 38 7.53 1.05 2.66
N VAL A 39 6.68 0.14 2.22
CA VAL A 39 6.78 -0.52 0.91
C VAL A 39 5.47 -0.33 0.16
N VAL A 40 5.55 -0.09 -1.14
CA VAL A 40 4.41 -0.06 -2.04
C VAL A 40 4.72 -0.94 -3.25
N ALA A 41 3.74 -1.69 -3.72
CA ALA A 41 3.92 -2.50 -4.92
C ALA A 41 3.92 -1.61 -6.17
N ALA A 42 4.71 -1.98 -7.17
CA ALA A 42 4.83 -1.22 -8.41
C ALA A 42 3.47 -1.04 -9.11
N HIS A 43 2.62 -2.07 -9.10
CA HIS A 43 1.30 -1.97 -9.74
C HIS A 43 0.40 -0.94 -9.05
N SER A 44 0.58 -0.69 -7.76
CA SER A 44 -0.17 0.34 -7.05
C SER A 44 0.14 1.74 -7.58
N ILE A 45 1.40 1.98 -7.97
CA ILE A 45 1.79 3.26 -8.59
C ILE A 45 1.01 3.49 -9.88
N VAL A 46 0.91 2.46 -10.73
CA VAL A 46 0.18 2.54 -11.99
C VAL A 46 -1.31 2.80 -11.74
N ASP A 47 -1.90 2.04 -10.82
CA ASP A 47 -3.32 2.18 -10.46
C ASP A 47 -3.62 3.57 -9.92
N MET A 48 -2.77 4.09 -9.04
CA MET A 48 -2.97 5.42 -8.46
C MET A 48 -2.93 6.51 -9.53
N PHE A 49 -2.01 6.41 -10.49
CA PHE A 49 -1.94 7.40 -11.57
C PHE A 49 -3.28 7.52 -12.29
N PHE A 50 -3.92 6.39 -12.55
CA PHE A 50 -5.24 6.37 -13.20
C PHE A 50 -6.35 6.83 -12.27
N ILE A 51 -6.42 6.30 -11.05
CA ILE A 51 -7.49 6.62 -10.09
C ILE A 51 -7.51 8.11 -9.75
N LEU A 52 -6.34 8.72 -9.61
CA LEU A 52 -6.21 10.13 -9.20
C LEU A 52 -6.53 11.13 -10.31
N ARG A 53 -6.89 10.69 -11.50
CA ARG A 53 -7.19 11.58 -12.62
C ARG A 53 -8.36 12.54 -12.37
N LYS A 54 -9.24 12.18 -11.44
CA LYS A 54 -10.40 13.01 -11.07
C LYS A 54 -10.02 14.17 -10.14
N HIS A 55 -8.87 14.08 -9.49
CA HIS A 55 -8.46 15.02 -8.45
C HIS A 55 -7.27 15.90 -8.89
N PHE A 56 -6.43 15.41 -9.77
CA PHE A 56 -5.16 16.04 -10.12
C PHE A 56 -4.89 15.96 -11.61
N THR A 57 -4.19 16.97 -12.14
CA THR A 57 -3.74 16.99 -13.54
C THR A 57 -2.67 15.92 -13.77
N ASN A 58 -2.36 15.65 -15.03
CA ASN A 58 -1.29 14.72 -15.39
C ASN A 58 0.04 15.13 -14.73
N SER A 59 0.40 16.40 -14.82
CA SER A 59 1.64 16.91 -14.25
C SER A 59 1.68 16.77 -12.72
N GLU A 60 0.57 17.10 -12.05
CA GLU A 60 0.46 16.97 -10.59
C GLU A 60 0.60 15.53 -10.14
N ARG A 61 -0.07 14.60 -10.85
CA ARG A 61 0.01 13.17 -10.52
C ARG A 61 1.43 12.64 -10.63
N ARG A 62 2.15 13.04 -11.67
CA ARG A 62 3.55 12.62 -11.86
C ARG A 62 4.41 13.06 -10.68
N LYS A 63 4.27 14.31 -10.26
CA LYS A 63 5.03 14.86 -9.13
C LYS A 63 4.71 14.17 -7.82
N LEU A 64 3.41 13.96 -7.55
CA LEU A 64 2.95 13.33 -6.32
C LEU A 64 3.47 11.89 -6.19
N LEU A 65 3.38 11.12 -7.28
CA LEU A 65 3.82 9.73 -7.25
C LEU A 65 5.33 9.62 -7.19
N LEU A 66 6.07 10.51 -7.87
CA LEU A 66 7.53 10.54 -7.75
C LEU A 66 7.99 10.82 -6.33
N ALA A 67 7.24 11.66 -5.60
CA ALA A 67 7.57 11.97 -4.21
C ALA A 67 7.52 10.71 -3.32
N PHE A 68 6.66 9.75 -3.61
CA PHE A 68 6.61 8.50 -2.85
C PHE A 68 7.89 7.69 -2.99
N PHE A 69 8.60 7.79 -4.11
CA PHE A 69 9.86 7.06 -4.30
C PHE A 69 10.94 7.51 -3.32
N GLU A 70 10.81 8.72 -2.76
CA GLU A 70 11.76 9.25 -1.78
C GLU A 70 11.52 8.70 -0.37
N ILE A 71 10.31 8.22 -0.09
CA ILE A 71 9.92 7.80 1.26
C ILE A 71 9.49 6.33 1.36
N LEU A 72 9.20 5.69 0.23
CA LEU A 72 8.76 4.30 0.18
C LEU A 72 9.66 3.51 -0.74
N GLN A 73 9.84 2.22 -0.42
CA GLN A 73 10.43 1.28 -1.36
C GLN A 73 9.34 0.82 -2.31
N VAL A 74 9.64 0.82 -3.61
CA VAL A 74 8.71 0.35 -4.64
C VAL A 74 9.12 -1.06 -5.02
N GLU A 75 8.26 -2.05 -4.68
CA GLU A 75 8.55 -3.45 -4.96
C GLU A 75 8.12 -3.82 -6.37
N ALA A 76 9.05 -4.37 -7.14
CA ALA A 76 8.79 -4.78 -8.52
C ALA A 76 7.71 -5.86 -8.59
N VAL A 77 6.86 -5.77 -9.61
CA VAL A 77 5.90 -6.82 -9.95
C VAL A 77 6.49 -7.56 -11.15
N ASP A 78 7.10 -8.70 -10.89
CA ASP A 78 7.77 -9.49 -11.90
C ASP A 78 6.91 -10.68 -12.35
N ARG A 79 7.45 -11.47 -13.27
CA ARG A 79 6.76 -12.64 -13.81
C ARG A 79 6.35 -13.62 -12.72
N GLU A 80 7.24 -13.90 -11.77
CA GLU A 80 7.00 -14.89 -10.72
C GLU A 80 5.84 -14.46 -9.82
N LYS A 81 5.77 -13.19 -9.44
CA LYS A 81 4.68 -12.67 -8.62
C LYS A 81 3.35 -12.70 -9.37
N LEU A 82 3.37 -12.30 -10.65
CA LEU A 82 2.16 -12.34 -11.49
C LEU A 82 1.63 -13.76 -11.60
N GLN A 83 2.51 -14.71 -11.91
CA GLN A 83 2.12 -16.10 -12.07
C GLN A 83 1.58 -16.68 -10.76
N ALA A 84 2.27 -16.47 -9.64
CA ALA A 84 1.84 -16.95 -8.34
C ALA A 84 0.47 -16.40 -7.97
N ALA A 85 0.24 -15.10 -8.18
CA ALA A 85 -1.06 -14.48 -7.87
C ALA A 85 -2.18 -15.02 -8.77
N LEU A 86 -1.88 -15.25 -10.05
CA LEU A 86 -2.89 -15.81 -10.98
C LEU A 86 -3.24 -17.26 -10.66
N GLU A 87 -2.28 -18.04 -10.17
CA GLU A 87 -2.50 -19.43 -9.80
C GLU A 87 -3.20 -19.58 -8.45
N ASN A 88 -3.16 -18.56 -7.61
CA ASN A 88 -3.74 -18.59 -6.28
C ASN A 88 -5.21 -18.15 -6.31
N GLU A 89 -6.10 -19.12 -6.52
CA GLU A 89 -7.54 -18.87 -6.61
C GLU A 89 -8.19 -18.55 -5.26
N MET A 90 -7.44 -18.60 -4.17
CA MET A 90 -7.96 -18.27 -2.84
C MET A 90 -8.30 -16.79 -2.71
N PHE A 91 -7.63 -15.93 -3.49
CA PHE A 91 -7.94 -14.52 -3.55
C PHE A 91 -8.86 -14.25 -4.74
N ALA A 92 -10.09 -13.81 -4.46
CA ALA A 92 -11.04 -13.47 -5.52
C ALA A 92 -10.53 -12.32 -6.38
N ASP A 93 -9.84 -11.37 -5.76
CA ASP A 93 -9.23 -10.23 -6.45
C ASP A 93 -7.76 -10.53 -6.72
N PHE A 94 -7.39 -10.53 -7.99
CA PHE A 94 -6.02 -10.76 -8.44
C PHE A 94 -5.05 -9.72 -7.85
N GLU A 95 -5.46 -8.45 -7.76
CA GLU A 95 -4.59 -7.40 -7.22
C GLU A 95 -4.27 -7.62 -5.74
N ASP A 96 -5.23 -8.13 -4.97
CA ASP A 96 -4.99 -8.46 -3.56
C ASP A 96 -3.96 -9.59 -3.46
N GLY A 97 -4.05 -10.56 -4.35
CA GLY A 97 -3.05 -11.62 -4.44
C GLY A 97 -1.67 -11.08 -4.75
N LEU A 98 -1.56 -10.11 -5.67
CA LEU A 98 -0.29 -9.45 -5.98
C LEU A 98 0.28 -8.70 -4.77
N GLN A 99 -0.56 -8.03 -3.99
CA GLN A 99 -0.11 -7.36 -2.76
C GLN A 99 0.53 -8.36 -1.80
N VAL A 100 -0.10 -9.51 -1.61
CA VAL A 100 0.43 -10.56 -0.73
C VAL A 100 1.76 -11.10 -1.25
N GLU A 101 1.90 -11.33 -2.57
CA GLU A 101 3.16 -11.79 -3.15
C GLU A 101 4.27 -10.77 -2.95
N GLY A 102 3.98 -9.49 -3.13
CA GLY A 102 4.93 -8.42 -2.86
C GLY A 102 5.33 -8.36 -1.39
N ALA A 103 4.36 -8.51 -0.50
CA ALA A 103 4.59 -8.52 0.94
C ALA A 103 5.51 -9.67 1.36
N ARG A 104 5.30 -10.86 0.79
CA ARG A 104 6.16 -12.01 1.05
C ARG A 104 7.59 -11.77 0.55
N ALA A 105 7.72 -11.26 -0.67
CA ALA A 105 9.03 -11.00 -1.27
C ALA A 105 9.86 -10.01 -0.46
N MET A 106 9.20 -9.02 0.14
CA MET A 106 9.86 -7.99 0.94
C MET A 106 9.95 -8.34 2.42
N ASN A 107 9.42 -9.49 2.84
CA ASN A 107 9.39 -9.90 4.25
C ASN A 107 8.80 -8.82 5.15
N VAL A 108 7.66 -8.28 4.75
CA VAL A 108 7.00 -7.25 5.57
C VAL A 108 6.38 -7.87 6.82
N ASP A 109 6.31 -7.07 7.87
CA ASP A 109 5.67 -7.50 9.11
C ASP A 109 4.14 -7.40 9.01
N PHE A 110 3.65 -6.40 8.27
CA PHE A 110 2.20 -6.17 8.11
C PHE A 110 1.89 -5.63 6.72
N ILE A 111 0.70 -6.00 6.24
CA ILE A 111 0.03 -5.28 5.16
C ILE A 111 -0.97 -4.34 5.82
N ILE A 112 -0.92 -3.06 5.46
CA ILE A 112 -1.85 -2.05 5.97
C ILE A 112 -2.90 -1.76 4.91
N THR A 113 -4.16 -2.00 5.24
CA THR A 113 -5.27 -1.83 4.28
C THR A 113 -6.53 -1.39 5.01
N ARG A 114 -7.36 -0.58 4.33
CA ARG A 114 -8.69 -0.23 4.81
C ARG A 114 -9.68 -1.40 4.77
N ASN A 115 -9.36 -2.42 3.99
CA ASN A 115 -10.25 -3.56 3.73
C ASN A 115 -9.61 -4.88 4.19
N PRO A 116 -9.40 -5.09 5.51
CA PRO A 116 -8.75 -6.31 6.00
C PRO A 116 -9.45 -7.59 5.54
N LYS A 117 -10.76 -7.54 5.31
CA LYS A 117 -11.55 -8.71 4.88
C LYS A 117 -11.07 -9.27 3.54
N ASP A 118 -10.57 -8.40 2.64
CA ASP A 118 -10.08 -8.83 1.33
C ASP A 118 -8.82 -9.68 1.44
N TYR A 119 -8.16 -9.65 2.60
CA TYR A 119 -6.92 -10.37 2.88
C TYR A 119 -7.07 -11.46 3.93
N ALA A 120 -8.29 -11.90 4.19
CA ALA A 120 -8.58 -12.86 5.26
C ALA A 120 -7.79 -14.18 5.14
N LEU A 121 -7.41 -14.56 3.91
CA LEU A 121 -6.66 -15.79 3.65
C LEU A 121 -5.15 -15.56 3.52
N SER A 122 -4.67 -14.34 3.80
CA SER A 122 -3.25 -14.03 3.76
C SER A 122 -2.51 -14.68 4.93
N ASP A 123 -1.30 -15.19 4.65
CA ASP A 123 -0.37 -15.64 5.67
C ASP A 123 0.47 -14.49 6.24
N VAL A 124 0.44 -13.32 5.60
CA VAL A 124 1.05 -12.10 6.13
C VAL A 124 0.01 -11.41 7.03
N LYS A 125 0.45 -10.89 8.17
CA LYS A 125 -0.44 -10.21 9.11
C LYS A 125 -1.01 -8.93 8.49
N ILE A 126 -2.29 -8.69 8.74
CA ILE A 126 -3.03 -7.56 8.19
C ILE A 126 -3.49 -6.65 9.31
N LEU A 127 -3.32 -5.35 9.14
CA LEU A 127 -3.86 -4.34 10.05
C LEU A 127 -4.56 -3.24 9.26
N SER A 128 -5.62 -2.69 9.85
CA SER A 128 -6.18 -1.44 9.32
C SER A 128 -5.24 -0.28 9.68
N PRO A 129 -5.36 0.87 8.98
CA PRO A 129 -4.57 2.05 9.35
C PRO A 129 -4.74 2.45 10.81
N GLU A 130 -5.97 2.43 11.30
CA GLU A 130 -6.30 2.79 12.67
C GLU A 130 -5.68 1.83 13.67
N GLN A 131 -5.76 0.53 13.41
CA GLN A 131 -5.14 -0.49 14.25
C GLN A 131 -3.62 -0.32 14.31
N PHE A 132 -3.00 -0.03 13.17
CA PHE A 132 -1.56 0.18 13.11
C PHE A 132 -1.15 1.41 13.91
N VAL A 133 -1.85 2.52 13.74
CA VAL A 133 -1.57 3.77 14.45
C VAL A 133 -1.72 3.57 15.96
N GLU A 134 -2.81 2.91 16.39
CA GLU A 134 -3.04 2.63 17.81
C GLU A 134 -1.93 1.78 18.40
N LYS A 135 -1.42 0.81 17.66
CA LYS A 135 -0.42 -0.13 18.14
C LYS A 135 1.01 0.42 18.14
N PHE A 136 1.37 1.22 17.14
CA PHE A 136 2.77 1.59 16.89
C PHE A 136 3.05 3.09 16.90
N ASN A 137 2.04 3.93 16.88
CA ASN A 137 2.21 5.38 16.82
C ASN A 137 1.65 6.02 18.09
N GLU A 138 2.50 6.22 19.03
CA GLU A 138 2.12 6.91 20.27
C GLU A 138 2.18 8.43 20.12
#